data_8c96993ac3f8c756984a0ff683bfc394
#
_entry.id   8c96993ac3f8c756984a0ff683bfc394
#
_cell.length_a   1.000
_cell.length_b   1.000
_cell.length_c   1.000
_cell.angle_alpha   90.00
_cell.angle_beta   90.00
_cell.angle_gamma   90.00
#
_symmetry.space_group_name_H-M   'P 1'
#
loop_
_entity.id
_entity.type
_entity.pdbx_description
1 polymer ?
#
loop_
_entity_poly.entity_id
_entity_poly.type
_entity_poly.pdbx_seq_one_letter_code
_entity_poly.pdbx_strand_id
1 'polypeptide(L)'
;MYPFLLLLVAYVIGSVPSGLIVGRVFFNTDLRDYGSKNIGATNAYRVLGAPAGLCVLIADVGKGVLGVYLGQTTGNIYDPALTVYCMIMGGLLALIGHSASVFLHFKGGKGVATGLGIILYLAPVETAIVFFVWCVVVGLTRLVSLGSVAAALLVPLTMWYFKEPWPVFIFGTVAALIVIVRHKDNLIRLLQGKELKVERIEKK
;
A
#
# COMPACT_ATOMS: atom_id res chain seq x y z
N MET A 1 -5.52 28.92 3.08
CA MET A 1 -6.63 28.00 2.80
C MET A 1 -6.32 27.01 1.67
N TYR A 2 -5.72 27.47 0.56
CA TYR A 2 -5.41 26.62 -0.60
C TYR A 2 -4.45 25.45 -0.39
N PRO A 3 -3.39 25.53 0.45
CA PRO A 3 -2.45 24.40 0.58
C PRO A 3 -3.12 23.11 1.09
N PHE A 4 -4.10 23.21 1.96
CA PHE A 4 -4.81 22.03 2.48
C PHE A 4 -5.67 21.28 1.44
N LEU A 5 -5.99 21.92 0.29
CA LEU A 5 -6.62 21.22 -0.83
C LEU A 5 -5.72 20.12 -1.40
N LEU A 6 -4.39 20.26 -1.32
CA LEU A 6 -3.44 19.23 -1.74
C LEU A 6 -3.61 17.94 -0.93
N LEU A 7 -4.00 18.03 0.33
CA LEU A 7 -4.29 16.86 1.16
C LEU A 7 -5.55 16.11 0.68
N LEU A 8 -6.57 16.82 0.23
CA LEU A 8 -7.74 16.20 -0.41
C LEU A 8 -7.36 15.54 -1.73
N VAL A 9 -6.48 16.18 -2.51
CA VAL A 9 -5.93 15.59 -3.75
C VAL A 9 -5.17 14.31 -3.45
N ALA A 10 -4.41 14.24 -2.34
CA ALA A 10 -3.74 13.01 -1.90
C ALA A 10 -4.73 11.84 -1.67
N TYR A 11 -5.89 12.11 -1.05
CA TYR A 11 -6.95 11.10 -0.90
C TYR A 11 -7.53 10.67 -2.25
N VAL A 12 -7.80 11.61 -3.14
CA VAL A 12 -8.35 11.32 -4.48
C VAL A 12 -7.36 10.48 -5.30
N ILE A 13 -6.07 10.85 -5.32
CA ILE A 13 -5.01 10.08 -5.99
C ILE A 13 -4.91 8.68 -5.38
N GLY A 14 -4.92 8.58 -4.05
CA GLY A 14 -4.96 7.29 -3.35
C GLY A 14 -6.14 6.43 -3.78
N SER A 15 -7.29 7.05 -3.99
CA SER A 15 -8.54 6.37 -4.37
C SER A 15 -8.55 5.81 -5.79
N VAL A 16 -7.67 6.26 -6.69
CA VAL A 16 -7.62 5.76 -8.08
C VAL A 16 -7.43 4.25 -8.10
N PRO A 17 -8.34 3.45 -8.68
CA PRO A 17 -8.29 1.99 -8.61
C PRO A 17 -7.38 1.40 -9.71
N SER A 18 -6.06 1.51 -9.54
CA SER A 18 -5.03 1.15 -10.54
C SER A 18 -5.23 -0.25 -11.11
N GLY A 19 -5.51 -1.23 -10.26
CA GLY A 19 -5.71 -2.61 -10.72
C GLY A 19 -6.94 -2.79 -11.59
N LEU A 20 -8.04 -2.10 -11.30
CA LEU A 20 -9.23 -2.14 -12.17
C LEU A 20 -9.00 -1.40 -13.48
N ILE A 21 -8.30 -0.27 -13.45
CA ILE A 21 -7.96 0.47 -14.66
C ILE A 21 -7.08 -0.40 -15.55
N VAL A 22 -5.98 -0.94 -15.04
CA VAL A 22 -5.09 -1.83 -15.79
C VAL A 22 -5.86 -3.05 -16.32
N GLY A 23 -6.63 -3.71 -15.47
CA GLY A 23 -7.38 -4.91 -15.85
C GLY A 23 -8.43 -4.65 -16.94
N ARG A 24 -9.23 -3.60 -16.79
CA ARG A 24 -10.32 -3.30 -17.74
C ARG A 24 -9.83 -2.70 -19.04
N VAL A 25 -8.88 -1.74 -18.96
CA VAL A 25 -8.42 -0.99 -20.15
C VAL A 25 -7.51 -1.83 -21.04
N PHE A 26 -6.56 -2.57 -20.44
CA PHE A 26 -5.55 -3.30 -21.22
C PHE A 26 -5.84 -4.79 -21.39
N PHE A 27 -6.71 -5.37 -20.54
CA PHE A 27 -6.94 -6.83 -20.53
C PHE A 27 -8.42 -7.22 -20.59
N ASN A 28 -9.33 -6.26 -20.71
CA ASN A 28 -10.78 -6.44 -20.72
C ASN A 28 -11.26 -7.40 -19.59
N THR A 29 -10.72 -7.19 -18.38
CA THR A 29 -10.90 -8.09 -17.23
C THR A 29 -11.14 -7.32 -15.95
N ASP A 30 -12.18 -7.68 -15.19
CA ASP A 30 -12.38 -7.17 -13.84
C ASP A 30 -11.68 -8.09 -12.82
N LEU A 31 -10.69 -7.57 -12.12
CA LEU A 31 -9.93 -8.33 -11.12
C LEU A 31 -10.75 -8.80 -9.92
N ARG A 32 -11.93 -8.22 -9.70
CA ARG A 32 -12.83 -8.60 -8.60
C ARG A 32 -13.56 -9.91 -8.85
N ASP A 33 -13.58 -10.36 -10.09
CA ASP A 33 -14.24 -11.62 -10.46
C ASP A 33 -13.30 -12.83 -10.37
N TYR A 34 -11.97 -12.61 -10.26
CA TYR A 34 -10.96 -13.65 -10.37
C TYR A 34 -9.97 -13.68 -9.19
N GLY A 35 -9.39 -14.82 -8.96
CA GLY A 35 -8.32 -15.05 -7.98
C GLY A 35 -8.73 -14.70 -6.55
N SER A 36 -7.99 -13.79 -5.92
CA SER A 36 -8.31 -13.33 -4.57
C SER A 36 -9.43 -12.27 -4.54
N LYS A 37 -10.00 -11.92 -5.68
CA LYS A 37 -11.01 -10.87 -5.87
C LYS A 37 -10.59 -9.48 -5.38
N ASN A 38 -9.28 -9.28 -5.16
CA ASN A 38 -8.69 -8.02 -4.75
C ASN A 38 -8.15 -7.25 -5.97
N ILE A 39 -8.18 -5.91 -5.91
CA ILE A 39 -7.71 -5.04 -6.99
C ILE A 39 -6.19 -4.77 -6.98
N GLY A 40 -5.44 -5.32 -6.02
CA GLY A 40 -4.02 -5.03 -5.84
C GLY A 40 -3.10 -5.82 -6.78
N ALA A 41 -1.83 -5.42 -6.80
CA ALA A 41 -0.77 -5.93 -7.68
C ALA A 41 -0.62 -7.46 -7.69
N THR A 42 -0.71 -8.11 -6.52
CA THR A 42 -0.60 -9.57 -6.43
C THR A 42 -1.71 -10.30 -7.17
N ASN A 43 -2.94 -9.81 -7.12
CA ASN A 43 -4.04 -10.40 -7.86
C ASN A 43 -3.93 -10.07 -9.35
N ALA A 44 -3.50 -8.86 -9.70
CA ALA A 44 -3.19 -8.51 -11.09
C ALA A 44 -2.12 -9.44 -11.69
N TYR A 45 -1.06 -9.74 -10.94
CA TYR A 45 -0.06 -10.72 -11.34
C TYR A 45 -0.67 -12.13 -11.58
N ARG A 46 -1.47 -12.62 -10.62
CA ARG A 46 -2.09 -13.96 -10.73
C ARG A 46 -2.99 -14.10 -11.95
N VAL A 47 -3.79 -13.09 -12.22
CA VAL A 47 -4.86 -13.15 -13.24
C VAL A 47 -4.37 -12.72 -14.61
N LEU A 48 -3.52 -11.68 -14.67
CA LEU A 48 -3.12 -11.00 -15.90
C LEU A 48 -1.63 -11.19 -16.24
N GLY A 49 -0.82 -11.68 -15.28
CA GLY A 49 0.60 -11.91 -15.44
C GLY A 49 1.50 -10.77 -14.94
N ALA A 50 2.82 -10.97 -15.11
CA ALA A 50 3.84 -10.10 -14.52
C ALA A 50 3.77 -8.63 -14.97
N PRO A 51 3.57 -8.30 -16.25
CA PRO A 51 3.51 -6.89 -16.67
C PRO A 51 2.37 -6.12 -15.99
N ALA A 52 1.18 -6.72 -15.90
CA ALA A 52 0.03 -6.12 -15.24
C ALA A 52 0.26 -5.95 -13.73
N GLY A 53 0.79 -6.99 -13.07
CA GLY A 53 1.15 -6.94 -11.66
C GLY A 53 2.15 -5.83 -11.35
N LEU A 54 3.17 -5.68 -12.19
CA LEU A 54 4.20 -4.64 -12.05
C LEU A 54 3.63 -3.23 -12.27
N CYS A 55 2.81 -3.04 -13.31
CA CYS A 55 2.16 -1.76 -13.56
C CYS A 55 1.29 -1.33 -12.37
N VAL A 56 0.50 -2.26 -11.81
CA VAL A 56 -0.34 -1.97 -10.64
C VAL A 56 0.53 -1.68 -9.40
N LEU A 57 1.62 -2.43 -9.20
CA LEU A 57 2.56 -2.20 -8.10
C LEU A 57 3.17 -0.79 -8.16
N ILE A 58 3.72 -0.42 -9.32
CA ILE A 58 4.33 0.91 -9.51
C ILE A 58 3.31 2.02 -9.30
N ALA A 59 2.11 1.88 -9.85
CA ALA A 59 1.05 2.87 -9.66
C ALA A 59 0.62 3.00 -8.20
N ASP A 60 0.49 1.88 -7.47
CA ASP A 60 0.07 1.89 -6.07
C ASP A 60 1.17 2.39 -5.12
N VAL A 61 2.45 2.11 -5.40
CA VAL A 61 3.60 2.72 -4.71
C VAL A 61 3.65 4.21 -4.99
N GLY A 62 3.50 4.61 -6.26
CA GLY A 62 3.51 6.01 -6.68
C GLY A 62 2.45 6.86 -5.97
N LYS A 63 1.25 6.32 -5.71
CA LYS A 63 0.22 7.03 -4.92
C LYS A 63 0.70 7.37 -3.52
N GLY A 64 1.39 6.43 -2.86
CA GLY A 64 1.94 6.64 -1.54
C GLY A 64 2.98 7.75 -1.53
N VAL A 65 3.94 7.69 -2.46
CA VAL A 65 4.98 8.71 -2.66
C VAL A 65 4.35 10.07 -2.93
N LEU A 66 3.41 10.15 -3.88
CA LEU A 66 2.72 11.39 -4.22
C LEU A 66 1.91 11.96 -3.05
N GLY A 67 1.27 11.10 -2.25
CA GLY A 67 0.54 11.53 -1.07
C GLY A 67 1.43 12.26 -0.06
N VAL A 68 2.60 11.69 0.24
CA VAL A 68 3.59 12.30 1.15
C VAL A 68 4.17 13.58 0.54
N TYR A 69 4.49 13.59 -0.75
CA TYR A 69 4.99 14.77 -1.47
C TYR A 69 4.00 15.93 -1.44
N LEU A 70 2.71 15.67 -1.65
CA LEU A 70 1.67 16.68 -1.56
C LEU A 70 1.55 17.23 -0.12
N GLY A 71 1.69 16.36 0.88
CA GLY A 71 1.78 16.78 2.27
C GLY A 71 2.99 17.68 2.54
N GLN A 72 4.17 17.29 2.04
CA GLN A 72 5.38 18.11 2.16
C GLN A 72 5.18 19.51 1.53
N THR A 73 4.62 19.55 0.33
CA THR A 73 4.32 20.81 -0.36
C THR A 73 3.33 21.65 0.45
N THR A 74 2.31 21.03 1.04
CA THR A 74 1.36 21.71 1.93
C THR A 74 2.05 22.35 3.12
N GLY A 75 2.90 21.59 3.82
CA GLY A 75 3.62 22.09 4.99
C GLY A 75 4.58 23.23 4.65
N ASN A 76 5.37 23.06 3.59
CA ASN A 76 6.32 24.09 3.13
C ASN A 76 5.65 25.42 2.76
N ILE A 77 4.41 25.37 2.23
CA ILE A 77 3.65 26.57 1.86
C ILE A 77 2.98 27.21 3.08
N TYR A 78 2.42 26.38 3.97
CA TYR A 78 1.62 26.84 5.09
C TYR A 78 2.46 27.24 6.31
N ASP A 79 3.26 26.30 6.81
CA ASP A 79 4.18 26.47 7.94
C ASP A 79 5.26 25.37 7.89
N PRO A 80 6.53 25.70 7.62
CA PRO A 80 7.62 24.74 7.59
C PRO A 80 7.77 23.90 8.87
N ALA A 81 7.39 24.43 10.04
CA ALA A 81 7.42 23.68 11.30
C ALA A 81 6.43 22.52 11.32
N LEU A 82 5.38 22.58 10.52
CA LEU A 82 4.35 21.54 10.41
C LEU A 82 4.58 20.57 9.25
N THR A 83 5.69 20.70 8.49
CA THR A 83 5.91 19.92 7.27
C THR A 83 5.82 18.42 7.52
N VAL A 84 6.44 17.88 8.57
CA VAL A 84 6.39 16.44 8.89
C VAL A 84 4.96 15.98 9.17
N TYR A 85 4.16 16.74 9.87
CA TYR A 85 2.76 16.39 10.14
C TYR A 85 1.91 16.42 8.86
N CYS A 86 2.16 17.40 7.99
CA CYS A 86 1.49 17.46 6.68
C CYS A 86 1.91 16.28 5.77
N MET A 87 3.18 15.89 5.77
CA MET A 87 3.67 14.69 5.06
C MET A 87 2.95 13.42 5.51
N ILE A 88 2.86 13.23 6.82
CA ILE A 88 2.14 12.10 7.44
C ILE A 88 0.66 12.13 7.05
N MET A 89 0.03 13.29 7.12
CA MET A 89 -1.39 13.44 6.76
C MET A 89 -1.63 13.13 5.29
N GLY A 90 -0.79 13.62 4.39
CA GLY A 90 -0.87 13.32 2.94
C GLY A 90 -0.71 11.83 2.65
N GLY A 91 0.28 11.19 3.28
CA GLY A 91 0.49 9.74 3.19
C GLY A 91 -0.70 8.96 3.73
N LEU A 92 -1.23 9.31 4.91
CA LEU A 92 -2.39 8.68 5.53
C LEU A 92 -3.63 8.79 4.64
N LEU A 93 -3.89 9.97 4.07
CA LEU A 93 -5.01 10.20 3.17
C LEU A 93 -4.88 9.38 1.88
N ALA A 94 -3.68 9.24 1.31
CA ALA A 94 -3.45 8.36 0.17
C ALA A 94 -3.68 6.88 0.53
N LEU A 95 -3.25 6.43 1.72
CA LEU A 95 -3.48 5.07 2.22
C LEU A 95 -4.97 4.79 2.47
N ILE A 96 -5.67 5.73 3.08
CA ILE A 96 -7.13 5.65 3.28
C ILE A 96 -7.83 5.63 1.92
N GLY A 97 -7.45 6.51 0.98
CA GLY A 97 -7.98 6.53 -0.37
C GLY A 97 -7.83 5.18 -1.08
N HIS A 98 -6.66 4.55 -0.98
CA HIS A 98 -6.44 3.21 -1.55
C HIS A 98 -7.32 2.14 -0.89
N SER A 99 -7.52 2.21 0.42
CA SER A 99 -8.25 1.19 1.19
C SER A 99 -9.75 1.43 1.24
N ALA A 100 -10.18 2.68 1.17
CA ALA A 100 -11.57 3.15 1.17
C ALA A 100 -11.78 4.14 0.02
N SER A 101 -11.66 3.63 -1.22
CA SER A 101 -11.73 4.42 -2.45
C SER A 101 -13.14 4.99 -2.67
N VAL A 102 -13.21 6.31 -2.88
CA VAL A 102 -14.45 6.99 -3.28
C VAL A 102 -15.00 6.44 -4.61
N PHE A 103 -14.13 6.05 -5.54
CA PHE A 103 -14.52 5.48 -6.84
C PHE A 103 -15.06 4.06 -6.74
N LEU A 104 -14.89 3.39 -5.60
CA LEU A 104 -15.30 2.00 -5.38
C LEU A 104 -16.29 1.86 -4.21
N HIS A 105 -17.08 2.89 -3.94
CA HIS A 105 -18.03 2.91 -2.82
C HIS A 105 -17.34 2.50 -1.50
N PHE A 106 -16.18 3.11 -1.24
CA PHE A 106 -15.33 2.87 -0.06
C PHE A 106 -14.84 1.43 0.12
N LYS A 107 -14.82 0.64 -0.97
CA LYS A 107 -14.22 -0.69 -1.02
C LYS A 107 -12.93 -0.63 -1.84
N GLY A 108 -11.80 -0.91 -1.24
CA GLY A 108 -10.50 -0.78 -1.90
C GLY A 108 -9.54 -1.92 -1.60
N GLY A 109 -8.25 -1.70 -1.86
CA GLY A 109 -7.17 -2.65 -1.63
C GLY A 109 -6.77 -2.78 -0.15
N LYS A 110 -5.60 -3.40 0.08
CA LYS A 110 -5.08 -3.65 1.44
C LYS A 110 -4.03 -2.63 1.90
N GLY A 111 -3.58 -1.76 1.01
CA GLY A 111 -2.67 -0.68 1.34
C GLY A 111 -1.19 -1.03 1.36
N VAL A 112 -0.78 -2.28 1.08
CA VAL A 112 0.64 -2.71 1.19
C VAL A 112 1.54 -1.92 0.26
N ALA A 113 1.23 -1.86 -1.04
CA ALA A 113 2.04 -1.16 -2.03
C ALA A 113 2.02 0.36 -1.79
N THR A 114 0.85 0.92 -1.46
CA THR A 114 0.73 2.34 -1.10
C THR A 114 1.49 2.66 0.18
N GLY A 115 1.37 1.81 1.21
CA GLY A 115 2.16 1.91 2.44
C GLY A 115 3.67 1.83 2.17
N LEU A 116 4.10 0.93 1.29
CA LEU A 116 5.50 0.84 0.86
C LEU A 116 5.99 2.17 0.26
N GLY A 117 5.20 2.81 -0.60
CA GLY A 117 5.53 4.12 -1.17
C GLY A 117 5.64 5.23 -0.12
N ILE A 118 4.77 5.20 0.89
CA ILE A 118 4.79 6.18 1.97
C ILE A 118 6.05 6.01 2.84
N ILE A 119 6.33 4.80 3.30
CA ILE A 119 7.51 4.56 4.15
C ILE A 119 8.82 4.70 3.36
N LEU A 120 8.82 4.44 2.05
CA LEU A 120 9.97 4.70 1.18
C LEU A 120 10.33 6.20 1.16
N TYR A 121 9.34 7.07 1.23
CA TYR A 121 9.56 8.52 1.28
C TYR A 121 9.98 9.00 2.66
N LEU A 122 9.36 8.48 3.72
CA LEU A 122 9.56 8.93 5.09
C LEU A 122 10.79 8.30 5.76
N ALA A 123 11.06 7.02 5.49
CA ALA A 123 12.03 6.18 6.18
C ALA A 123 12.64 5.17 5.19
N PRO A 124 13.52 5.61 4.26
CA PRO A 124 14.01 4.78 3.16
C PRO A 124 14.89 3.60 3.61
N VAL A 125 15.66 3.75 4.68
CA VAL A 125 16.54 2.68 5.20
C VAL A 125 15.71 1.55 5.78
N GLU A 126 14.74 1.87 6.62
CA GLU A 126 13.77 0.93 7.21
C GLU A 126 12.98 0.23 6.12
N THR A 127 12.59 0.98 5.09
CA THR A 127 11.89 0.43 3.93
C THR A 127 12.72 -0.62 3.22
N ALA A 128 14.01 -0.39 3.02
CA ALA A 128 14.90 -1.37 2.39
C ALA A 128 14.98 -2.67 3.21
N ILE A 129 15.09 -2.57 4.54
CA ILE A 129 15.13 -3.73 5.45
C ILE A 129 13.81 -4.50 5.40
N VAL A 130 12.70 -3.79 5.55
CA VAL A 130 11.36 -4.37 5.56
C VAL A 130 11.03 -5.03 4.21
N PHE A 131 11.41 -4.39 3.10
CA PHE A 131 11.24 -4.93 1.76
C PHE A 131 12.12 -6.17 1.52
N PHE A 132 13.36 -6.16 1.99
CA PHE A 132 14.24 -7.33 1.92
C PHE A 132 13.61 -8.52 2.66
N VAL A 133 13.13 -8.33 3.89
CA VAL A 133 12.45 -9.38 4.65
C VAL A 133 11.19 -9.87 3.92
N TRP A 134 10.42 -8.95 3.33
CA TRP A 134 9.27 -9.31 2.50
C TRP A 134 9.69 -10.21 1.33
N CYS A 135 10.77 -9.86 0.61
CA CYS A 135 11.31 -10.66 -0.49
C CYS A 135 11.72 -12.06 -0.04
N VAL A 136 12.42 -12.16 1.09
CA VAL A 136 12.84 -13.45 1.67
C VAL A 136 11.63 -14.31 2.02
N VAL A 137 10.68 -13.77 2.78
CA VAL A 137 9.49 -14.52 3.18
C VAL A 137 8.67 -14.97 1.98
N VAL A 138 8.44 -14.09 1.01
CA VAL A 138 7.67 -14.44 -0.20
C VAL A 138 8.43 -15.42 -1.09
N GLY A 139 9.75 -15.25 -1.23
CA GLY A 139 10.60 -16.15 -2.00
C GLY A 139 10.59 -17.58 -1.46
N LEU A 140 10.67 -17.75 -0.14
CA LEU A 140 10.67 -19.06 0.52
C LEU A 140 9.27 -19.71 0.57
N THR A 141 8.23 -18.91 0.83
CA THR A 141 6.89 -19.46 1.10
C THR A 141 5.93 -19.36 -0.08
N ARG A 142 6.18 -18.46 -1.02
CA ARG A 142 5.28 -18.03 -2.10
C ARG A 142 3.97 -17.42 -1.58
N LEU A 143 3.91 -17.01 -0.32
CA LEU A 143 2.73 -16.45 0.34
C LEU A 143 2.91 -14.94 0.55
N VAL A 144 2.41 -14.14 -0.39
CA VAL A 144 2.52 -12.66 -0.34
C VAL A 144 1.87 -12.09 0.90
N SER A 145 0.76 -12.64 1.35
CA SER A 145 0.07 -12.17 2.56
C SER A 145 0.91 -12.38 3.83
N LEU A 146 1.63 -13.51 3.93
CA LEU A 146 2.55 -13.77 5.05
C LEU A 146 3.70 -12.75 5.04
N GLY A 147 4.31 -12.53 3.87
CA GLY A 147 5.36 -11.51 3.72
C GLY A 147 4.86 -10.11 4.08
N SER A 148 3.63 -9.76 3.67
CA SER A 148 3.06 -8.44 3.94
C SER A 148 2.75 -8.21 5.42
N VAL A 149 2.29 -9.23 6.14
CA VAL A 149 2.05 -9.16 7.59
C VAL A 149 3.38 -9.10 8.35
N ALA A 150 4.36 -9.93 7.96
CA ALA A 150 5.69 -9.90 8.57
C ALA A 150 6.37 -8.52 8.36
N ALA A 151 6.30 -7.98 7.13
CA ALA A 151 6.79 -6.65 6.82
C ALA A 151 6.09 -5.57 7.67
N ALA A 152 4.77 -5.62 7.77
CA ALA A 152 4.00 -4.65 8.57
C ALA A 152 4.39 -4.68 10.05
N LEU A 153 4.62 -5.86 10.62
CA LEU A 153 5.09 -6.00 12.01
C LEU A 153 6.50 -5.43 12.22
N LEU A 154 7.35 -5.51 11.19
CA LEU A 154 8.72 -4.99 11.24
C LEU A 154 8.80 -3.47 11.15
N VAL A 155 7.86 -2.80 10.49
CA VAL A 155 7.88 -1.34 10.32
C VAL A 155 8.08 -0.59 11.65
N PRO A 156 7.23 -0.76 12.68
CA PRO A 156 7.44 -0.05 13.94
C PRO A 156 8.73 -0.46 14.67
N LEU A 157 9.17 -1.71 14.53
CA LEU A 157 10.40 -2.20 15.17
C LEU A 157 11.64 -1.54 14.56
N THR A 158 11.71 -1.43 13.23
CA THR A 158 12.82 -0.76 12.54
C THR A 158 12.81 0.73 12.82
N MET A 159 11.65 1.39 12.75
CA MET A 159 11.52 2.82 13.07
C MET A 159 11.94 3.14 14.51
N TRP A 160 11.61 2.27 15.47
CA TRP A 160 12.07 2.42 16.84
C TRP A 160 13.58 2.24 16.98
N TYR A 161 14.14 1.22 16.31
CA TYR A 161 15.58 0.96 16.32
C TYR A 161 16.40 2.11 15.74
N PHE A 162 15.97 2.68 14.61
CA PHE A 162 16.63 3.81 13.96
C PHE A 162 16.28 5.16 14.57
N LYS A 163 15.47 5.17 15.63
CA LYS A 163 15.09 6.38 16.40
C LYS A 163 14.38 7.43 15.52
N GLU A 164 13.50 6.97 14.65
CA GLU A 164 12.69 7.87 13.84
C GLU A 164 11.92 8.88 14.71
N PRO A 165 11.67 10.11 14.21
CA PRO A 165 10.87 11.10 14.93
C PRO A 165 9.52 10.51 15.36
N TRP A 166 9.11 10.83 16.59
CA TRP A 166 7.91 10.26 17.20
C TRP A 166 6.64 10.31 16.32
N PRO A 167 6.36 11.41 15.55
CA PRO A 167 5.23 11.44 14.63
C PRO A 167 5.34 10.39 13.52
N VAL A 168 6.52 10.13 12.96
CA VAL A 168 6.78 9.14 11.92
C VAL A 168 6.61 7.72 12.48
N PHE A 169 7.14 7.46 13.67
CA PHE A 169 6.97 6.18 14.37
C PHE A 169 5.49 5.85 14.65
N ILE A 170 4.72 6.82 15.16
CA ILE A 170 3.28 6.63 15.40
C ILE A 170 2.56 6.34 14.08
N PHE A 171 2.86 7.11 13.04
CA PHE A 171 2.28 6.88 11.72
C PHE A 171 2.60 5.48 11.19
N GLY A 172 3.88 5.05 11.24
CA GLY A 172 4.30 3.72 10.80
C GLY A 172 3.58 2.61 11.55
N THR A 173 3.39 2.78 12.86
CA THR A 173 2.62 1.86 13.70
C THR A 173 1.15 1.78 13.29
N VAL A 174 0.50 2.93 13.07
CA VAL A 174 -0.91 2.98 12.64
C VAL A 174 -1.06 2.37 11.23
N ALA A 175 -0.16 2.70 10.30
CA ALA A 175 -0.17 2.13 8.96
C ALA A 175 0.01 0.60 8.97
N ALA A 176 0.92 0.09 9.81
CA ALA A 176 1.12 -1.34 10.02
C ALA A 176 -0.15 -2.03 10.54
N LEU A 177 -0.82 -1.44 11.54
CA LEU A 177 -2.08 -1.95 12.07
C LEU A 177 -3.18 -1.98 10.99
N ILE A 178 -3.31 -0.93 10.19
CA ILE A 178 -4.26 -0.90 9.06
C ILE A 178 -3.99 -2.06 8.10
N VAL A 179 -2.74 -2.27 7.70
CA VAL A 179 -2.35 -3.38 6.82
C VAL A 179 -2.70 -4.73 7.44
N ILE A 180 -2.38 -4.97 8.71
CA ILE A 180 -2.67 -6.23 9.40
C ILE A 180 -4.19 -6.49 9.45
N VAL A 181 -4.98 -5.50 9.85
CA VAL A 181 -6.44 -5.60 9.89
C VAL A 181 -7.02 -5.90 8.51
N ARG A 182 -6.50 -5.26 7.46
CA ARG A 182 -6.91 -5.53 6.07
C ARG A 182 -6.49 -6.92 5.57
N HIS A 183 -5.63 -7.64 6.30
CA HIS A 183 -5.23 -9.02 6.01
C HIS A 183 -5.96 -10.08 6.85
N LYS A 184 -7.01 -9.71 7.61
CA LYS A 184 -7.74 -10.65 8.48
C LYS A 184 -8.15 -11.94 7.76
N ASP A 185 -8.76 -11.84 6.58
CA ASP A 185 -9.22 -13.00 5.82
C ASP A 185 -8.05 -13.85 5.27
N ASN A 186 -6.91 -13.21 4.98
CA ASN A 186 -5.69 -13.93 4.62
C ASN A 186 -5.10 -14.67 5.81
N LEU A 187 -5.08 -14.06 6.99
CA LEU A 187 -4.62 -14.70 8.23
C LEU A 187 -5.45 -15.93 8.56
N ILE A 188 -6.78 -15.85 8.41
CA ILE A 188 -7.67 -17.01 8.58
C ILE A 188 -7.30 -18.11 7.57
N ARG A 189 -7.11 -17.78 6.29
CA ARG A 189 -6.71 -18.76 5.27
C ARG A 189 -5.30 -19.33 5.51
N LEU A 190 -4.36 -18.52 6.02
CA LEU A 190 -3.03 -18.98 6.41
C LEU A 190 -3.10 -20.02 7.51
N LEU A 191 -3.88 -19.78 8.56
CA LEU A 191 -4.09 -20.73 9.66
C LEU A 191 -4.76 -22.04 9.20
N GLN A 192 -5.60 -21.95 8.15
CA GLN A 192 -6.26 -23.12 7.56
C GLN A 192 -5.43 -23.82 6.47
N GLY A 193 -4.22 -23.34 6.16
CA GLY A 193 -3.42 -23.88 5.06
C GLY A 193 -4.01 -23.64 3.65
N LYS A 194 -4.96 -22.69 3.51
CA LYS A 194 -5.73 -22.42 2.28
C LYS A 194 -5.37 -21.10 1.60
N GLU A 195 -4.29 -20.43 2.03
CA GLU A 195 -3.91 -19.15 1.45
C GLU A 195 -3.35 -19.33 0.02
N LEU A 196 -3.74 -18.41 -0.86
CA LEU A 196 -3.34 -18.45 -2.27
C LEU A 196 -1.85 -18.10 -2.41
N LYS A 197 -1.09 -18.97 -3.07
CA LYS A 197 0.30 -18.72 -3.46
C LYS A 197 0.39 -17.69 -4.57
N VAL A 198 1.58 -17.11 -4.76
CA VAL A 198 1.90 -16.22 -5.87
C VAL A 198 2.19 -17.04 -7.14
N GLU A 199 1.15 -17.61 -7.71
CA GLU A 199 1.20 -18.43 -8.92
C GLU A 199 0.19 -17.88 -9.92
N ARG A 200 0.47 -18.06 -11.21
CA ARG A 200 -0.45 -17.63 -12.26
C ARG A 200 -1.68 -18.55 -12.28
N ILE A 201 -2.85 -17.96 -12.39
CA ILE A 201 -4.12 -18.71 -12.46
C ILE A 201 -4.56 -18.69 -13.92
N GLU A 202 -4.82 -19.85 -14.50
CA GLU A 202 -5.46 -19.95 -15.82
C GLU A 202 -6.90 -19.42 -15.73
N LYS A 203 -7.27 -18.54 -16.65
CA LYS A 203 -8.66 -18.14 -16.82
C LYS A 203 -9.42 -19.34 -17.42
N LYS A 204 -10.24 -19.95 -16.63
CA LYS A 204 -11.25 -20.87 -17.15
C LYS A 204 -12.44 -20.09 -17.65
#